data_c5c8c593cb25d9125574fdb8fa0b6379
#
_entry.id   c5c8c593cb25d9125574fdb8fa0b6379
#
_cell.length_a   1.000
_cell.length_b   1.000
_cell.length_c   1.000
_cell.angle_alpha   90.00
_cell.angle_beta   90.00
_cell.angle_gamma   90.00
#
_symmetry.space_group_name_H-M   'P 1'
#
loop_
_entity.id
_entity.type
_entity.pdbx_description
1 polymer ?
#
loop_
_entity_poly.entity_id
_entity_poly.type
_entity_poly.pdbx_seq_one_letter_code
_entity_poly.pdbx_strand_id
1 'polypeptide(L)'
;ACVLCNRVKMKGEVDAMIVGKQSILFEENVYIEETACVAGQKESEGPLGKLFDVVVEDAMAGMENWEEAESTLQQLAVDKLLEKWDGKKEDLRYIFAGDLLGQLIATSFGLMQYEIPMFGLYGACSTFGEALSLAAMTVHAGYAGHVIALASSHFASAEKQFRYPLEYGNQRPPASTWTVTGCGAAVIGTEKGEVCIRGITTGKVIDFGVKDSMNMGACMAPAAADVIAANLEDMQKDVTYYDCIITGDLGAVGKTI
;
A
#
# COMPACT_ATOMS: atom_id res chain seq x y z
N ALA A 1 -0.84 8.65 -1.02
CA ALA A 1 0.49 8.99 -0.53
C ALA A 1 1.54 8.40 -1.48
N CYS A 2 2.62 9.14 -1.73
CA CYS A 2 3.76 8.64 -2.49
C CYS A 2 4.91 8.43 -1.50
N VAL A 3 5.43 7.22 -1.42
CA VAL A 3 6.58 6.89 -0.57
C VAL A 3 7.82 6.86 -1.46
N LEU A 4 8.82 7.64 -1.08
CA LEU A 4 10.05 7.78 -1.86
C LEU A 4 11.12 6.83 -1.33
N CYS A 5 11.48 5.85 -2.15
CA CYS A 5 12.64 4.98 -1.92
C CYS A 5 13.79 5.40 -2.81
N ASN A 6 14.91 5.77 -2.24
CA ASN A 6 16.08 6.13 -3.02
C ASN A 6 17.39 5.64 -2.38
N ARG A 7 18.28 5.08 -3.20
CA ARG A 7 19.63 4.59 -2.79
C ARG A 7 20.69 5.70 -2.63
N VAL A 8 20.33 6.98 -2.72
CA VAL A 8 21.31 8.07 -2.79
C VAL A 8 21.77 8.48 -1.38
N LYS A 9 23.07 8.39 -1.14
CA LYS A 9 23.75 9.07 -0.04
C LYS A 9 23.70 10.57 -0.29
N MET A 10 22.77 11.29 0.34
CA MET A 10 22.84 12.74 0.44
C MET A 10 23.80 13.12 1.56
N LYS A 11 24.92 13.78 1.21
CA LYS A 11 25.73 14.56 2.14
C LYS A 11 25.16 15.99 2.14
N GLY A 12 24.53 16.37 3.23
CA GLY A 12 24.04 17.72 3.47
C GLY A 12 23.10 17.72 4.66
N GLU A 13 23.29 18.62 5.58
CA GLU A 13 22.36 18.87 6.68
C GLU A 13 20.98 19.16 6.08
N VAL A 14 19.99 18.37 6.45
CA VAL A 14 18.59 18.61 6.11
C VAL A 14 17.99 19.35 7.30
N ASP A 15 18.00 20.67 7.26
CA ASP A 15 17.55 21.54 8.36
C ASP A 15 16.02 21.66 8.47
N ALA A 16 15.23 20.93 7.66
CA ALA A 16 13.78 21.07 7.70
C ALA A 16 13.06 19.74 7.45
N MET A 17 12.27 19.32 8.42
CA MET A 17 11.36 18.18 8.30
C MET A 17 10.23 18.46 7.30
N ILE A 18 9.74 19.73 7.22
CA ILE A 18 8.69 20.17 6.29
C ILE A 18 9.34 20.75 5.04
N VAL A 19 8.97 20.22 3.87
CA VAL A 19 9.47 20.68 2.57
C VAL A 19 8.29 21.05 1.68
N GLY A 20 8.28 22.28 1.19
CA GLY A 20 7.21 22.80 0.35
C GLY A 20 5.84 22.77 1.06
N LYS A 21 4.81 22.33 0.36
CA LYS A 21 3.41 22.37 0.83
C LYS A 21 2.87 21.03 1.34
N GLN A 22 3.33 19.93 0.77
CA GLN A 22 2.74 18.58 0.97
C GLN A 22 3.76 17.53 1.39
N SER A 23 5.05 17.91 1.44
CA SER A 23 6.14 16.96 1.64
C SER A 23 6.84 17.15 2.98
N ILE A 24 7.36 16.06 3.48
CA ILE A 24 8.29 16.03 4.61
C ILE A 24 9.48 15.15 4.24
N LEU A 25 10.66 15.50 4.74
CA LEU A 25 11.85 14.67 4.72
C LEU A 25 12.18 14.20 6.13
N PHE A 26 12.66 12.99 6.24
CA PHE A 26 13.12 12.45 7.51
C PHE A 26 14.59 12.77 7.71
N GLU A 27 14.94 13.43 8.81
CA GLU A 27 16.32 13.73 9.21
C GLU A 27 17.06 12.45 9.56
N GLU A 28 16.41 11.59 10.33
CA GLU A 28 16.90 10.26 10.66
C GLU A 28 16.38 9.21 9.71
N ASN A 29 17.16 8.16 9.51
CA ASN A 29 16.77 7.11 8.59
C ASN A 29 15.62 6.27 9.16
N VAL A 30 14.59 6.11 8.35
CA VAL A 30 13.51 5.16 8.56
C VAL A 30 13.63 4.09 7.49
N TYR A 31 13.57 2.84 7.87
CA TYR A 31 13.80 1.73 6.95
C TYR A 31 12.57 0.84 6.82
N ILE A 32 12.44 0.24 5.65
CA ILE A 32 11.68 -0.99 5.50
C ILE A 32 12.66 -2.10 5.88
N GLU A 33 12.43 -2.74 7.01
CA GLU A 33 13.32 -3.76 7.57
C GLU A 33 13.06 -5.12 6.96
N GLU A 34 11.80 -5.46 6.77
CA GLU A 34 11.36 -6.69 6.11
C GLU A 34 10.02 -6.48 5.40
N THR A 35 9.74 -7.33 4.43
CA THR A 35 8.47 -7.34 3.70
C THR A 35 7.95 -8.75 3.50
N ALA A 36 6.64 -8.89 3.39
CA ALA A 36 6.00 -10.12 2.93
C ALA A 36 4.85 -9.80 1.99
N CYS A 37 4.64 -10.66 1.00
CA CYS A 37 3.54 -10.53 0.06
C CYS A 37 2.87 -11.86 -0.22
N VAL A 38 1.55 -11.82 -0.16
CA VAL A 38 0.65 -12.93 -0.48
C VAL A 38 -0.15 -12.55 -1.71
N ALA A 39 -0.31 -13.45 -2.64
CA ALA A 39 -1.07 -13.20 -3.87
C ALA A 39 -2.01 -14.36 -4.20
N GLY A 40 -3.09 -14.06 -4.93
CA GLY A 40 -3.96 -15.07 -5.49
C GLY A 40 -3.36 -15.76 -6.71
N GLN A 41 -4.01 -16.82 -7.16
CA GLN A 41 -3.57 -17.58 -8.33
C GLN A 41 -3.39 -16.71 -9.57
N LYS A 42 -4.35 -15.83 -9.86
CA LYS A 42 -4.31 -14.97 -11.05
C LYS A 42 -3.11 -14.03 -11.06
N GLU A 43 -2.76 -13.47 -9.93
CA GLU A 43 -1.61 -12.59 -9.77
C GLU A 43 -0.30 -13.35 -9.95
N SER A 44 -0.26 -14.62 -9.52
CA SER A 44 0.93 -15.48 -9.67
C SER A 44 1.23 -15.86 -11.12
N GLU A 45 0.25 -15.79 -12.02
CA GLU A 45 0.42 -15.99 -13.46
C GLU A 45 1.08 -14.80 -14.16
N GLY A 46 1.16 -13.66 -13.47
CA GLY A 46 1.76 -12.43 -13.98
C GLY A 46 3.30 -12.44 -13.95
N PRO A 47 3.92 -11.39 -14.51
CA PRO A 47 5.38 -11.31 -14.62
C PRO A 47 6.12 -11.29 -13.26
N LEU A 48 5.45 -10.89 -12.19
CA LEU A 48 5.99 -10.86 -10.83
C LEU A 48 5.65 -12.10 -10.00
N GLY A 49 4.96 -13.09 -10.58
CA GLY A 49 4.42 -14.25 -9.86
C GLY A 49 5.44 -15.03 -9.03
N LYS A 50 6.69 -15.08 -9.49
CA LYS A 50 7.79 -15.78 -8.78
C LYS A 50 8.36 -14.99 -7.58
N LEU A 51 7.94 -13.75 -7.40
CA LEU A 51 8.44 -12.87 -6.33
C LEU A 51 7.52 -12.85 -5.10
N PHE A 52 6.31 -13.42 -5.21
CA PHE A 52 5.41 -13.52 -4.07
C PHE A 52 5.90 -14.58 -3.08
N ASP A 53 5.87 -14.25 -1.80
CA ASP A 53 6.27 -15.17 -0.73
C ASP A 53 5.30 -16.33 -0.58
N VAL A 54 4.00 -16.07 -0.76
CA VAL A 54 2.93 -17.07 -0.69
C VAL A 54 1.94 -16.86 -1.83
N VAL A 55 1.55 -17.94 -2.48
CA VAL A 55 0.48 -17.96 -3.48
C VAL A 55 -0.68 -18.80 -2.97
N VAL A 56 -1.87 -18.21 -2.92
CA VAL A 56 -3.11 -18.88 -2.52
C VAL A 56 -3.88 -19.25 -3.80
N GLU A 57 -3.90 -20.53 -4.14
CA GLU A 57 -4.54 -21.02 -5.38
C GLU A 57 -6.07 -20.99 -5.30
N ASP A 58 -6.62 -21.28 -4.10
CA ASP A 58 -8.06 -21.22 -3.86
C ASP A 58 -8.48 -19.78 -3.56
N ALA A 59 -9.35 -19.22 -4.40
CA ALA A 59 -9.87 -17.88 -4.19
C ALA A 59 -10.63 -17.69 -2.87
N MET A 60 -11.18 -18.75 -2.31
CA MET A 60 -11.82 -18.73 -0.98
C MET A 60 -10.83 -18.92 0.17
N ALA A 61 -9.56 -19.23 -0.13
CA ALA A 61 -8.55 -19.55 0.88
C ALA A 61 -9.02 -20.60 1.93
N GLY A 62 -9.89 -21.51 1.52
CA GLY A 62 -10.52 -22.51 2.39
C GLY A 62 -11.62 -21.97 3.32
N MET A 63 -12.06 -20.73 3.14
CA MET A 63 -13.06 -20.07 3.99
C MET A 63 -14.48 -20.14 3.37
N GLU A 64 -15.49 -19.74 4.14
CA GLU A 64 -16.89 -19.81 3.72
C GLU A 64 -17.36 -18.57 2.95
N ASN A 65 -16.67 -17.44 3.10
CA ASN A 65 -16.99 -16.18 2.43
C ASN A 65 -15.74 -15.37 2.04
N TRP A 66 -15.93 -14.38 1.17
CA TRP A 66 -14.84 -13.59 0.59
C TRP A 66 -14.12 -12.70 1.61
N GLU A 67 -14.84 -12.21 2.60
CA GLU A 67 -14.29 -11.36 3.65
C GLU A 67 -13.36 -12.16 4.58
N GLU A 68 -13.72 -13.40 4.91
CA GLU A 68 -12.85 -14.34 5.64
C GLU A 68 -11.64 -14.76 4.80
N ALA A 69 -11.83 -14.97 3.49
CA ALA A 69 -10.74 -15.26 2.59
C ALA A 69 -9.71 -14.11 2.60
N GLU A 70 -10.15 -12.86 2.52
CA GLU A 70 -9.27 -11.70 2.60
C GLU A 70 -8.59 -11.57 3.97
N SER A 71 -9.30 -11.84 5.06
CA SER A 71 -8.70 -11.93 6.41
C SER A 71 -7.57 -12.96 6.46
N THR A 72 -7.76 -14.11 5.81
CA THR A 72 -6.74 -15.17 5.73
C THR A 72 -5.50 -14.72 4.96
N LEU A 73 -5.67 -13.94 3.86
CA LEU A 73 -4.53 -13.37 3.15
C LEU A 73 -3.70 -12.44 4.04
N GLN A 74 -4.36 -11.64 4.88
CA GLN A 74 -3.67 -10.76 5.82
C GLN A 74 -2.91 -11.56 6.89
N GLN A 75 -3.53 -12.61 7.43
CA GLN A 75 -2.88 -13.52 8.39
C GLN A 75 -1.62 -14.15 7.79
N LEU A 76 -1.74 -14.74 6.60
CA LEU A 76 -0.60 -15.34 5.91
C LEU A 76 0.53 -14.33 5.65
N ALA A 77 0.19 -13.07 5.32
CA ALA A 77 1.18 -12.03 5.10
C ALA A 77 1.89 -11.64 6.40
N VAL A 78 1.16 -11.48 7.51
CA VAL A 78 1.78 -11.14 8.80
C VAL A 78 2.59 -12.32 9.34
N ASP A 79 2.08 -13.55 9.26
CA ASP A 79 2.81 -14.74 9.70
C ASP A 79 4.13 -14.87 8.92
N LYS A 80 4.07 -14.68 7.59
CA LYS A 80 5.27 -14.74 6.74
C LYS A 80 6.23 -13.59 7.03
N LEU A 81 5.71 -12.40 7.30
CA LEU A 81 6.52 -11.24 7.70
C LEU A 81 7.26 -11.50 9.01
N LEU A 82 6.57 -12.03 10.02
CA LEU A 82 7.16 -12.37 11.32
C LEU A 82 8.15 -13.53 11.24
N GLU A 83 7.95 -14.47 10.32
CA GLU A 83 8.92 -15.56 10.05
C GLU A 83 10.24 -15.02 9.47
N LYS A 84 10.18 -14.00 8.61
CA LYS A 84 11.32 -13.43 7.90
C LYS A 84 12.05 -12.36 8.71
N TRP A 85 11.33 -11.64 9.56
CA TRP A 85 11.87 -10.53 10.33
C TRP A 85 12.66 -11.06 11.56
N ASP A 86 13.89 -10.55 11.75
CA ASP A 86 14.76 -10.97 12.86
C ASP A 86 14.32 -10.45 14.25
N GLY A 87 13.34 -9.53 14.30
CA GLY A 87 12.81 -8.98 15.55
C GLY A 87 11.78 -9.90 16.22
N LYS A 88 11.22 -9.44 17.33
CA LYS A 88 10.19 -10.17 18.08
C LYS A 88 8.85 -9.47 17.95
N LYS A 89 7.77 -10.25 17.93
CA LYS A 89 6.40 -9.70 17.89
C LYS A 89 6.16 -8.63 18.98
N GLU A 90 6.74 -8.82 20.16
CA GLU A 90 6.63 -7.92 21.31
C GLU A 90 7.29 -6.54 21.08
N ASP A 91 8.21 -6.44 20.12
CA ASP A 91 8.86 -5.18 19.73
C ASP A 91 8.00 -4.34 18.80
N LEU A 92 6.97 -4.93 18.20
CA LEU A 92 6.00 -4.27 17.34
C LEU A 92 4.98 -3.50 18.17
N ARG A 93 4.96 -2.18 18.02
CA ARG A 93 4.09 -1.33 18.83
C ARG A 93 2.73 -1.10 18.23
N TYR A 94 2.64 -0.96 16.91
CA TYR A 94 1.41 -0.67 16.17
C TYR A 94 1.35 -1.42 14.85
N ILE A 95 0.11 -1.60 14.38
CA ILE A 95 -0.19 -1.97 13.00
C ILE A 95 -0.98 -0.83 12.36
N PHE A 96 -0.53 -0.33 11.22
CA PHE A 96 -1.27 0.54 10.33
C PHE A 96 -1.78 -0.30 9.17
N ALA A 97 -3.07 -0.58 9.14
CA ALA A 97 -3.61 -1.56 8.21
C ALA A 97 -4.98 -1.19 7.67
N GLY A 98 -5.27 -1.65 6.47
CA GLY A 98 -6.59 -1.56 5.87
C GLY A 98 -6.78 -2.55 4.74
N ASP A 99 -8.02 -2.76 4.40
CA ASP A 99 -8.45 -3.45 3.19
C ASP A 99 -9.07 -2.46 2.21
N LEU A 100 -9.43 -2.93 1.04
CA LEU A 100 -9.99 -2.07 0.00
C LEU A 100 -11.40 -1.57 0.35
N LEU A 101 -12.08 -2.22 1.30
CA LEU A 101 -13.45 -1.92 1.69
C LEU A 101 -13.51 -0.95 2.87
N GLY A 102 -14.55 -0.10 2.89
CA GLY A 102 -14.66 0.98 3.86
C GLY A 102 -14.97 0.58 5.30
N GLN A 103 -15.34 -0.68 5.57
CA GLN A 103 -15.71 -1.14 6.91
C GLN A 103 -14.58 -1.88 7.64
N LEU A 104 -13.48 -2.17 6.97
CA LEU A 104 -12.33 -2.85 7.53
C LEU A 104 -12.67 -4.20 8.21
N ILE A 105 -13.65 -4.91 7.68
CA ILE A 105 -14.05 -6.21 8.23
C ILE A 105 -12.91 -7.21 8.09
N ALA A 106 -12.35 -7.34 6.89
CA ALA A 106 -11.25 -8.27 6.67
C ALA A 106 -10.05 -7.93 7.56
N THR A 107 -9.71 -6.66 7.68
CA THR A 107 -8.59 -6.19 8.50
C THR A 107 -8.81 -6.44 9.99
N SER A 108 -10.00 -6.12 10.49
CA SER A 108 -10.30 -6.28 11.92
C SER A 108 -10.24 -7.74 12.35
N PHE A 109 -10.85 -8.65 11.58
CA PHE A 109 -10.85 -10.07 11.90
C PHE A 109 -9.52 -10.75 11.54
N GLY A 110 -8.86 -10.32 10.48
CA GLY A 110 -7.58 -10.86 10.06
C GLY A 110 -6.46 -10.62 11.06
N LEU A 111 -6.46 -9.44 11.72
CA LEU A 111 -5.34 -9.02 12.56
C LEU A 111 -5.58 -9.15 14.06
N MET A 112 -6.81 -9.44 14.51
CA MET A 112 -7.16 -9.51 15.93
C MET A 112 -6.32 -10.50 16.73
N GLN A 113 -5.89 -11.61 16.12
CA GLN A 113 -5.12 -12.66 16.79
C GLN A 113 -3.70 -12.24 17.20
N TYR A 114 -3.18 -11.17 16.59
CA TYR A 114 -1.82 -10.71 16.92
C TYR A 114 -1.76 -9.87 18.19
N GLU A 115 -2.91 -9.36 18.67
CA GLU A 115 -3.01 -8.56 19.89
C GLU A 115 -2.11 -7.32 19.90
N ILE A 116 -1.77 -6.79 18.70
CA ILE A 116 -1.00 -5.56 18.53
C ILE A 116 -1.98 -4.40 18.33
N PRO A 117 -1.83 -3.25 19.02
CA PRO A 117 -2.65 -2.07 18.79
C PRO A 117 -2.68 -1.66 17.31
N MET A 118 -3.87 -1.43 16.76
CA MET A 118 -4.06 -1.22 15.33
C MET A 118 -4.76 0.12 15.04
N PHE A 119 -4.26 0.81 14.02
CA PHE A 119 -4.94 1.90 13.35
C PHE A 119 -5.52 1.38 12.04
N GLY A 120 -6.86 1.32 11.97
CA GLY A 120 -7.57 0.95 10.75
C GLY A 120 -7.60 2.12 9.77
N LEU A 121 -7.12 1.89 8.55
CA LEU A 121 -6.96 2.90 7.51
C LEU A 121 -7.92 2.63 6.34
N TYR A 122 -8.44 3.69 5.76
CA TYR A 122 -9.27 3.58 4.57
C TYR A 122 -8.92 4.66 3.54
N GLY A 123 -7.96 4.37 2.72
CA GLY A 123 -7.57 5.16 1.55
C GLY A 123 -7.89 4.46 0.22
N ALA A 124 -8.70 3.41 0.24
CA ALA A 124 -8.98 2.55 -0.92
C ALA A 124 -7.65 2.14 -1.61
N CYS A 125 -7.44 2.47 -2.88
CA CYS A 125 -6.23 2.12 -3.62
C CYS A 125 -4.95 2.80 -3.08
N SER A 126 -5.05 3.78 -2.19
CA SER A 126 -3.91 4.45 -1.55
C SER A 126 -3.58 3.95 -0.15
N THR A 127 -4.31 2.97 0.39
CA THR A 127 -4.19 2.50 1.77
C THR A 127 -2.76 2.08 2.11
N PHE A 128 -2.06 1.36 1.23
CA PHE A 128 -0.68 0.94 1.52
C PHE A 128 0.28 2.12 1.61
N GLY A 129 0.16 3.10 0.71
CA GLY A 129 0.95 4.33 0.77
C GLY A 129 0.64 5.16 2.02
N GLU A 130 -0.62 5.20 2.46
CA GLU A 130 -1.04 5.83 3.71
C GLU A 130 -0.44 5.10 4.92
N ALA A 131 -0.53 3.77 4.95
CA ALA A 131 0.04 2.94 6.01
C ALA A 131 1.55 3.13 6.14
N LEU A 132 2.29 3.09 5.03
CA LEU A 132 3.74 3.35 5.01
C LEU A 132 4.08 4.76 5.50
N SER A 133 3.29 5.76 5.09
CA SER A 133 3.52 7.15 5.49
C SER A 133 3.33 7.34 6.99
N LEU A 134 2.23 6.84 7.56
CA LEU A 134 1.94 6.93 8.99
C LEU A 134 2.93 6.10 9.82
N ALA A 135 3.31 4.92 9.35
CA ALA A 135 4.32 4.09 9.96
C ALA A 135 5.68 4.82 10.04
N ALA A 136 6.12 5.40 8.92
CA ALA A 136 7.37 6.13 8.87
C ALA A 136 7.37 7.38 9.76
N MET A 137 6.27 8.15 9.78
CA MET A 137 6.11 9.29 10.68
C MET A 137 6.17 8.87 12.15
N THR A 138 5.50 7.76 12.49
CA THR A 138 5.44 7.25 13.87
C THR A 138 6.82 6.80 14.35
N VAL A 139 7.57 6.09 13.51
CA VAL A 139 8.94 5.64 13.83
C VAL A 139 9.88 6.83 13.92
N HIS A 140 9.85 7.75 12.94
CA HIS A 140 10.70 8.93 12.94
C HIS A 140 10.47 9.84 14.16
N ALA A 141 9.21 9.99 14.59
CA ALA A 141 8.85 10.76 15.78
C ALA A 141 9.21 10.07 17.10
N GLY A 142 9.75 8.86 17.07
CA GLY A 142 10.12 8.09 18.26
C GLY A 142 8.94 7.52 19.04
N TYR A 143 7.75 7.48 18.46
CA TYR A 143 6.57 6.88 19.12
C TYR A 143 6.57 5.35 19.06
N ALA A 144 7.36 4.77 18.17
CA ALA A 144 7.56 3.33 18.07
C ALA A 144 8.96 3.03 17.52
N GLY A 145 9.56 1.92 17.97
CA GLY A 145 10.78 1.38 17.37
C GLY A 145 10.46 0.65 16.07
N HIS A 146 9.43 -0.21 16.11
CA HIS A 146 8.98 -1.01 14.99
C HIS A 146 7.46 -1.00 14.88
N VAL A 147 6.95 -0.93 13.66
CA VAL A 147 5.52 -0.97 13.33
C VAL A 147 5.29 -1.76 12.06
N ILE A 148 4.09 -2.31 11.89
CA ILE A 148 3.69 -2.94 10.64
C ILE A 148 2.85 -1.97 9.82
N ALA A 149 3.12 -1.89 8.51
CA ALA A 149 2.27 -1.29 7.50
C ALA A 149 1.71 -2.42 6.61
N LEU A 150 0.39 -2.46 6.41
CA LEU A 150 -0.28 -3.54 5.69
C LEU A 150 -1.45 -3.01 4.88
N ALA A 151 -1.67 -3.59 3.70
CA ALA A 151 -2.92 -3.45 2.96
C ALA A 151 -3.24 -4.70 2.18
N SER A 152 -4.52 -4.99 2.04
CA SER A 152 -5.03 -6.11 1.26
C SER A 152 -6.14 -5.70 0.30
N SER A 153 -6.45 -6.58 -0.61
CA SER A 153 -7.67 -6.58 -1.40
C SER A 153 -8.04 -8.01 -1.82
N HIS A 154 -9.33 -8.22 -2.06
CA HIS A 154 -9.83 -9.44 -2.65
C HIS A 154 -10.79 -9.09 -3.78
N PHE A 155 -10.60 -9.70 -4.96
CA PHE A 155 -11.37 -9.34 -6.16
C PHE A 155 -12.89 -9.43 -5.93
N ALA A 156 -13.37 -10.48 -5.28
CA ALA A 156 -14.81 -10.72 -5.13
C ALA A 156 -15.47 -9.79 -4.11
N SER A 157 -14.80 -9.50 -2.98
CA SER A 157 -15.30 -8.51 -2.01
C SER A 157 -15.35 -7.11 -2.62
N ALA A 158 -14.31 -6.72 -3.38
CA ALA A 158 -14.27 -5.46 -4.09
C ALA A 158 -15.31 -5.35 -5.20
N GLU A 159 -15.47 -6.39 -6.03
CA GLU A 159 -16.50 -6.39 -7.08
C GLU A 159 -17.91 -6.26 -6.50
N LYS A 160 -18.19 -6.94 -5.41
CA LYS A 160 -19.46 -6.86 -4.71
C LYS A 160 -19.79 -5.44 -4.24
N GLN A 161 -18.80 -4.66 -3.85
CA GLN A 161 -18.99 -3.28 -3.40
C GLN A 161 -19.01 -2.26 -4.54
N PHE A 162 -18.10 -2.38 -5.51
CA PHE A 162 -17.88 -1.33 -6.51
C PHE A 162 -18.64 -1.52 -7.81
N ARG A 163 -19.10 -2.72 -8.11
CA ARG A 163 -19.76 -3.08 -9.38
C ARG A 163 -21.11 -3.73 -9.13
N TYR A 164 -22.07 -2.90 -8.86
CA TYR A 164 -23.44 -3.35 -8.65
C TYR A 164 -24.32 -3.04 -9.88
N PRO A 165 -25.20 -3.96 -10.31
CA PRO A 165 -25.38 -5.31 -9.77
C PRO A 165 -24.24 -6.25 -10.17
N LEU A 166 -23.88 -7.17 -9.28
CA LEU A 166 -22.74 -8.06 -9.41
C LEU A 166 -22.82 -8.96 -10.66
N GLU A 167 -24.03 -9.30 -11.09
CA GLU A 167 -24.29 -10.10 -12.28
C GLU A 167 -23.71 -9.50 -13.57
N TYR A 168 -23.50 -8.19 -13.63
CA TYR A 168 -22.85 -7.51 -14.73
C TYR A 168 -21.33 -7.43 -14.61
N GLY A 169 -20.75 -7.85 -13.49
CA GLY A 169 -19.31 -7.81 -13.24
C GLY A 169 -18.46 -8.56 -14.28
N ASN A 170 -19.04 -9.54 -14.99
CA ASN A 170 -18.35 -10.27 -16.05
C ASN A 170 -18.23 -9.50 -17.35
N GLN A 171 -19.01 -8.43 -17.54
CA GLN A 171 -19.04 -7.64 -18.77
C GLN A 171 -18.12 -6.42 -18.63
N ARG A 172 -16.83 -6.68 -18.60
CA ARG A 172 -15.83 -5.62 -18.40
C ARG A 172 -15.44 -4.98 -19.72
N PRO A 173 -15.48 -3.64 -19.83
CA PRO A 173 -14.89 -2.96 -20.96
C PRO A 173 -13.36 -3.09 -20.92
N PRO A 174 -12.67 -2.95 -22.08
CA PRO A 174 -11.20 -3.02 -22.13
C PRO A 174 -10.47 -2.02 -21.22
N ALA A 175 -11.13 -0.92 -20.85
CA ALA A 175 -10.60 0.10 -19.93
C ALA A 175 -10.67 -0.31 -18.45
N SER A 176 -11.40 -1.38 -18.11
CA SER A 176 -11.57 -1.83 -16.73
C SER A 176 -10.36 -2.65 -16.29
N THR A 177 -9.78 -2.28 -15.16
CA THR A 177 -8.74 -3.07 -14.50
C THR A 177 -9.34 -4.18 -13.65
N TRP A 178 -8.55 -5.19 -13.34
CA TRP A 178 -8.93 -6.27 -12.45
C TRP A 178 -8.49 -5.94 -11.02
N THR A 179 -9.38 -6.10 -10.05
CA THR A 179 -8.99 -5.95 -8.65
C THR A 179 -8.04 -7.07 -8.23
N VAL A 180 -6.92 -6.71 -7.68
CA VAL A 180 -5.90 -7.66 -7.17
C VAL A 180 -6.46 -8.45 -5.98
N THR A 181 -6.13 -9.73 -5.92
CA THR A 181 -6.30 -10.56 -4.74
C THR A 181 -4.94 -10.76 -4.10
N GLY A 182 -4.75 -10.19 -2.92
CA GLY A 182 -3.48 -10.31 -2.22
C GLY A 182 -3.36 -9.39 -1.01
N CYS A 183 -2.25 -9.52 -0.34
CA CYS A 183 -1.86 -8.70 0.81
C CYS A 183 -0.37 -8.39 0.75
N GLY A 184 -0.02 -7.13 0.99
CA GLY A 184 1.35 -6.69 1.20
C GLY A 184 1.54 -6.18 2.62
N ALA A 185 2.61 -6.61 3.28
CA ALA A 185 2.96 -6.20 4.63
C ALA A 185 4.45 -5.85 4.72
N ALA A 186 4.78 -4.87 5.56
CA ALA A 186 6.15 -4.44 5.79
C ALA A 186 6.38 -4.09 7.27
N VAL A 187 7.54 -4.43 7.81
CA VAL A 187 8.02 -3.87 9.08
C VAL A 187 8.79 -2.59 8.78
N ILE A 188 8.39 -1.53 9.45
CA ILE A 188 9.03 -0.21 9.37
C ILE A 188 9.68 0.08 10.72
N GLY A 189 10.97 0.44 10.69
CA GLY A 189 11.73 0.68 11.91
C GLY A 189 12.96 1.55 11.70
N THR A 190 13.82 1.59 12.71
CA THR A 190 15.08 2.34 12.69
C THR A 190 16.30 1.48 12.42
N GLU A 191 16.14 0.17 12.41
CA GLU A 191 17.23 -0.74 12.13
C GLU A 191 17.50 -0.79 10.62
N LYS A 192 18.74 -1.00 10.24
CA LYS A 192 19.16 -0.89 8.85
C LYS A 192 18.55 -2.00 7.99
N GLY A 193 17.52 -1.66 7.21
CA GLY A 193 17.00 -2.46 6.10
C GLY A 193 17.70 -2.14 4.78
N GLU A 194 17.35 -2.86 3.73
CA GLU A 194 17.83 -2.60 2.36
C GLU A 194 17.25 -1.32 1.76
N VAL A 195 16.05 -0.94 2.19
CA VAL A 195 15.28 0.19 1.65
C VAL A 195 15.08 1.24 2.72
N CYS A 196 15.48 2.47 2.43
CA CYS A 196 15.30 3.62 3.30
C CYS A 196 14.15 4.51 2.79
N ILE A 197 13.20 4.80 3.68
CA ILE A 197 12.15 5.80 3.43
C ILE A 197 12.74 7.17 3.74
N ARG A 198 12.94 7.98 2.72
CA ARG A 198 13.57 9.32 2.85
C ARG A 198 12.58 10.43 3.14
N GLY A 199 11.35 10.23 2.77
CA GLY A 199 10.31 11.23 2.97
C GLY A 199 8.99 10.77 2.41
N ILE A 200 7.99 11.59 2.61
CA ILE A 200 6.63 11.36 2.12
C ILE A 200 6.08 12.65 1.50
N THR A 201 5.20 12.49 0.53
CA THR A 201 4.38 13.57 0.00
C THR A 201 2.93 13.18 0.13
N THR A 202 2.16 13.94 0.90
CA THR A 202 0.75 13.64 1.12
C THR A 202 -0.09 14.17 -0.02
N GLY A 203 -0.83 13.31 -0.68
CA GLY A 203 -1.80 13.69 -1.71
C GLY A 203 -3.05 14.33 -1.10
N LYS A 204 -3.83 14.94 -1.96
CA LYS A 204 -5.15 15.52 -1.63
C LYS A 204 -6.23 14.88 -2.50
N VAL A 205 -7.49 15.09 -2.14
CA VAL A 205 -8.62 14.63 -2.96
C VAL A 205 -8.67 15.46 -4.25
N ILE A 206 -8.62 14.79 -5.39
CA ILE A 206 -8.70 15.37 -6.72
C ILE A 206 -9.90 14.80 -7.44
N ASP A 207 -10.80 15.66 -7.90
CA ASP A 207 -11.98 15.25 -8.66
C ASP A 207 -12.03 15.98 -10.00
N PHE A 208 -11.91 15.23 -11.09
CA PHE A 208 -12.10 15.72 -12.47
C PHE A 208 -13.49 15.40 -13.01
N GLY A 209 -14.41 15.00 -12.16
CA GLY A 209 -15.80 14.75 -12.53
C GLY A 209 -16.00 13.48 -13.38
N VAL A 210 -15.10 12.51 -13.30
CA VAL A 210 -15.24 11.20 -13.98
C VAL A 210 -16.40 10.44 -13.34
N LYS A 211 -17.39 10.06 -14.17
CA LYS A 211 -18.62 9.37 -13.73
C LYS A 211 -18.68 7.90 -14.15
N ASP A 212 -17.72 7.46 -14.95
CA ASP A 212 -17.67 6.08 -15.41
C ASP A 212 -17.04 5.18 -14.34
N SER A 213 -17.88 4.45 -13.63
CA SER A 213 -17.45 3.51 -12.58
C SER A 213 -16.63 2.32 -13.11
N MET A 214 -16.65 2.08 -14.41
CA MET A 214 -15.87 1.01 -15.05
C MET A 214 -14.48 1.46 -15.48
N ASN A 215 -14.16 2.75 -15.35
CA ASN A 215 -12.87 3.32 -15.72
C ASN A 215 -12.18 3.95 -14.50
N MET A 216 -11.82 3.10 -13.55
CA MET A 216 -11.17 3.52 -12.31
C MET A 216 -9.81 4.19 -12.56
N GLY A 217 -9.07 3.75 -13.58
CA GLY A 217 -7.78 4.34 -13.95
C GLY A 217 -7.90 5.81 -14.35
N ALA A 218 -8.91 6.18 -15.14
CA ALA A 218 -9.15 7.58 -15.49
C ALA A 218 -9.55 8.44 -14.27
N CYS A 219 -10.20 7.84 -13.28
CA CYS A 219 -10.52 8.51 -12.02
C CYS A 219 -9.28 8.74 -11.15
N MET A 220 -8.36 7.76 -11.09
CA MET A 220 -7.17 7.81 -10.23
C MET A 220 -6.00 8.59 -10.84
N ALA A 221 -5.87 8.62 -12.16
CA ALA A 221 -4.73 9.23 -12.85
C ALA A 221 -4.51 10.71 -12.48
N PRO A 222 -5.55 11.58 -12.40
CA PRO A 222 -5.37 12.96 -11.98
C PRO A 222 -4.79 13.10 -10.57
N ALA A 223 -5.21 12.25 -9.63
CA ALA A 223 -4.71 12.26 -8.26
C ALA A 223 -3.24 11.79 -8.20
N ALA A 224 -2.88 10.78 -8.99
CA ALA A 224 -1.49 10.34 -9.11
C ALA A 224 -0.60 11.45 -9.72
N ALA A 225 -1.07 12.09 -10.80
CA ALA A 225 -0.33 13.19 -11.43
C ALA A 225 -0.14 14.39 -10.48
N ASP A 226 -1.19 14.77 -9.72
CA ASP A 226 -1.12 15.87 -8.76
C ASP A 226 -0.07 15.60 -7.66
N VAL A 227 -0.07 14.41 -7.06
CA VAL A 227 0.89 14.11 -5.99
C VAL A 227 2.32 13.96 -6.51
N ILE A 228 2.51 13.44 -7.73
CA ILE A 228 3.83 13.39 -8.37
C ILE A 228 4.34 14.81 -8.65
N ALA A 229 3.51 15.66 -9.23
CA ALA A 229 3.87 17.06 -9.51
C ALA A 229 4.19 17.82 -8.22
N ALA A 230 3.36 17.66 -7.17
CA ALA A 230 3.61 18.29 -5.87
C ALA A 230 4.94 17.82 -5.26
N ASN A 231 5.26 16.54 -5.37
CA ASN A 231 6.52 16.00 -4.90
C ASN A 231 7.71 16.63 -5.63
N LEU A 232 7.67 16.68 -6.96
CA LEU A 232 8.75 17.26 -7.77
C LEU A 232 8.94 18.76 -7.47
N GLU A 233 7.84 19.50 -7.30
CA GLU A 233 7.86 20.92 -6.91
C GLU A 233 8.46 21.11 -5.52
N ASP A 234 7.93 20.39 -4.52
CA ASP A 234 8.36 20.51 -3.13
C ASP A 234 9.84 20.13 -2.96
N MET A 235 10.27 19.04 -3.59
CA MET A 235 11.65 18.55 -3.53
C MET A 235 12.60 19.32 -4.47
N GLN A 236 12.11 20.25 -5.30
CA GLN A 236 12.88 20.95 -6.33
C GLN A 236 13.66 19.97 -7.24
N LYS A 237 12.99 18.93 -7.67
CA LYS A 237 13.53 17.87 -8.54
C LYS A 237 12.76 17.81 -9.85
N ASP A 238 13.41 17.31 -10.87
CA ASP A 238 12.74 16.88 -12.08
C ASP A 238 12.50 15.36 -12.08
N VAL A 239 11.72 14.88 -13.03
CA VAL A 239 11.32 13.47 -13.09
C VAL A 239 12.50 12.50 -13.25
N THR A 240 13.63 12.95 -13.77
CA THR A 240 14.83 12.12 -13.98
C THR A 240 15.59 11.86 -12.68
N TYR A 241 15.22 12.53 -11.59
CA TYR A 241 15.79 12.26 -10.26
C TYR A 241 15.42 10.88 -9.74
N TYR A 242 14.27 10.34 -10.16
CA TYR A 242 13.79 9.03 -9.74
C TYR A 242 14.07 7.99 -10.81
N ASP A 243 14.70 6.89 -10.43
CA ASP A 243 14.91 5.74 -11.31
C ASP A 243 13.59 5.05 -11.67
N CYS A 244 12.61 5.08 -10.75
CA CYS A 244 11.31 4.48 -10.93
C CYS A 244 10.23 5.23 -10.14
N ILE A 245 9.06 5.42 -10.76
CA ILE A 245 7.85 5.94 -10.11
C ILE A 245 6.79 4.83 -10.21
N ILE A 246 6.34 4.33 -9.07
CA ILE A 246 5.35 3.25 -8.99
C ILE A 246 4.02 3.86 -8.53
N THR A 247 2.97 3.62 -9.31
CA THR A 247 1.59 4.01 -8.96
C THR A 247 0.74 2.76 -8.73
N GLY A 248 -0.47 2.93 -8.20
CA GLY A 248 -1.51 1.92 -8.33
C GLY A 248 -1.81 1.63 -9.80
N ASP A 249 -2.54 0.54 -10.09
CA ASP A 249 -2.88 0.18 -11.45
C ASP A 249 -3.83 1.20 -12.09
N LEU A 250 -3.26 2.09 -12.88
CA LEU A 250 -4.00 3.11 -13.64
C LEU A 250 -4.57 2.56 -14.95
N GLY A 251 -4.23 1.33 -15.32
CA GLY A 251 -4.57 0.75 -16.61
C GLY A 251 -3.92 1.51 -17.78
N ALA A 252 -4.22 1.06 -19.00
CA ALA A 252 -3.65 1.67 -20.21
C ALA A 252 -4.13 3.12 -20.42
N VAL A 253 -5.40 3.40 -20.13
CA VAL A 253 -6.00 4.75 -20.27
C VAL A 253 -5.38 5.69 -19.22
N GLY A 254 -5.41 5.34 -17.96
CA GLY A 254 -4.87 6.19 -16.89
C GLY A 254 -3.37 6.43 -17.00
N LYS A 255 -2.61 5.47 -17.58
CA LYS A 255 -1.19 5.68 -17.87
C LYS A 255 -0.96 6.73 -18.96
N THR A 256 -1.91 6.88 -19.89
CA THR A 256 -1.80 7.83 -21.00
C THR A 256 -2.18 9.26 -20.58
N ILE A 257 -3.09 9.38 -19.62
CA ILE A 257 -3.49 10.64 -19.00
C ILE A 257 -2.34 11.19 -18.15
#